data_d6a5bc97054d1a0dffeb4e56500913d9
#
_entry.id   d6a5bc97054d1a0dffeb4e56500913d9
#
_cell.length_a   1.000
_cell.length_b   1.000
_cell.length_c   1.000
_cell.angle_alpha   90.00
_cell.angle_beta   90.00
_cell.angle_gamma   90.00
#
_symmetry.space_group_name_H-M   'P 1'
#
loop_
_entity.id
_entity.type
_entity.pdbx_description
1 polymer ?
#
loop_
_entity_poly.entity_id
_entity_poly.type
_entity_poly.pdbx_seq_one_letter_code
_entity_poly.pdbx_strand_id
1 'polypeptide(L)'
;MAGLGERTWPDAERDGPGKVLAVPVGATAIQVSNHGGNNLDSTPAPIRVLPGIVEAVGRDVEVILDGGIRRGSDVVKALALGARAVLIGRAYLWGMAANGEAGVANVLEIFRAGIDEALLGLGRGSIGELERGDVILPDGFIPPL
;
A
#
# COMPACT_ATOMS: atom_id res chain seq x y z
N MET A 1 3.30 4.38 -32.24
CA MET A 1 3.23 3.82 -30.87
C MET A 1 4.48 4.27 -30.13
N ALA A 2 4.40 5.33 -29.35
CA ALA A 2 5.49 5.75 -28.50
C ALA A 2 5.49 4.85 -27.28
N GLY A 3 6.59 4.14 -27.02
CA GLY A 3 6.75 3.27 -25.88
C GLY A 3 6.59 4.06 -24.59
N LEU A 4 5.65 3.66 -23.77
CA LEU A 4 5.56 4.07 -22.38
C LEU A 4 6.80 3.50 -21.69
N GLY A 5 7.85 4.31 -21.59
CA GLY A 5 9.02 3.98 -20.80
C GLY A 5 8.57 3.74 -19.35
N GLU A 6 8.92 2.58 -18.80
CA GLU A 6 8.77 2.30 -17.39
C GLU A 6 9.52 3.37 -16.60
N ARG A 7 8.79 4.38 -16.12
CA ARG A 7 9.33 5.33 -15.17
C ARG A 7 9.28 4.69 -13.79
N THR A 8 10.42 4.43 -13.25
CA THR A 8 10.56 3.93 -11.89
C THR A 8 10.27 5.04 -10.88
N TRP A 9 9.87 4.67 -9.67
CA TRP A 9 9.55 5.57 -8.56
C TRP A 9 10.53 6.77 -8.35
N PRO A 10 11.86 6.63 -8.51
CA PRO A 10 12.79 7.75 -8.42
C PRO A 10 12.53 8.89 -9.40
N ASP A 11 11.87 8.62 -10.53
CA ASP A 11 11.54 9.65 -11.51
C ASP A 11 10.33 10.49 -11.11
N ALA A 12 9.44 9.97 -10.28
CA ALA A 12 8.31 10.71 -9.71
C ALA A 12 8.77 11.70 -8.63
N GLU A 13 9.85 11.40 -7.90
CA GLU A 13 10.45 12.31 -6.92
C GLU A 13 11.16 13.51 -7.55
N ARG A 14 11.69 13.36 -8.76
CA ARG A 14 12.47 14.41 -9.45
C ARG A 14 11.64 15.58 -9.94
N ASP A 15 10.36 15.37 -10.20
CA ASP A 15 9.48 16.37 -10.82
C ASP A 15 8.64 17.16 -9.79
N GLY A 16 8.83 16.91 -8.48
CA GLY A 16 8.12 17.56 -7.38
C GLY A 16 6.69 17.03 -7.15
N PRO A 17 6.05 17.40 -6.04
CA PRO A 17 4.72 16.94 -5.69
C PRO A 17 3.69 17.51 -6.68
N GLY A 18 3.36 16.79 -7.72
CA GLY A 18 2.34 17.21 -8.66
C GLY A 18 2.42 16.66 -10.07
N LYS A 19 3.49 15.94 -10.41
CA LYS A 19 3.60 15.33 -11.73
C LYS A 19 3.53 13.81 -11.69
N VAL A 20 2.45 13.28 -11.16
CA VAL A 20 2.12 11.89 -11.41
C VAL A 20 1.53 11.80 -12.83
N LEU A 21 2.31 11.24 -13.74
CA LEU A 21 1.93 11.13 -15.15
C LEU A 21 0.76 10.18 -15.40
N ALA A 22 0.37 9.39 -14.40
CA ALA A 22 -0.72 8.42 -14.51
C ALA A 22 -2.09 9.09 -14.75
N VAL A 23 -2.37 10.20 -14.06
CA VAL A 23 -3.65 10.91 -14.16
C VAL A 23 -3.89 11.46 -15.59
N PRO A 24 -2.94 12.19 -16.21
CA PRO A 24 -3.11 12.71 -17.55
C PRO A 24 -3.27 11.65 -18.63
N VAL A 25 -2.79 10.43 -18.42
CA VAL A 25 -2.94 9.32 -19.37
C VAL A 25 -4.20 8.48 -19.14
N GLY A 26 -5.06 8.88 -18.19
CA GLY A 26 -6.36 8.26 -17.97
C GLY A 26 -6.32 7.03 -17.06
N ALA A 27 -5.31 6.85 -16.24
CA ALA A 27 -5.32 5.82 -15.22
C ALA A 27 -6.41 6.12 -14.17
N THR A 28 -7.15 5.10 -13.76
CA THR A 28 -8.20 5.19 -12.72
C THR A 28 -7.70 4.71 -11.36
N ALA A 29 -6.59 4.01 -11.34
CA ALA A 29 -5.91 3.55 -10.13
C ALA A 29 -4.39 3.47 -10.37
N ILE A 30 -3.63 3.62 -9.29
CA ILE A 30 -2.18 3.38 -9.28
C ILE A 30 -1.80 2.43 -8.16
N GLN A 31 -0.77 1.65 -8.38
CA GLN A 31 -0.20 0.75 -7.37
C GLN A 31 1.13 1.28 -6.89
N VAL A 32 1.23 1.55 -5.58
CA VAL A 32 2.47 1.91 -4.90
C VAL A 32 3.18 0.63 -4.48
N SER A 33 4.28 0.30 -5.15
CA SER A 33 5.01 -0.95 -4.95
C SER A 33 6.51 -0.76 -5.22
N ASN A 34 7.36 -1.43 -4.42
CA ASN A 34 8.77 -1.60 -4.72
C ASN A 34 9.11 -3.04 -5.11
N HIS A 35 8.09 -3.84 -5.44
CA HIS A 35 8.22 -5.27 -5.77
C HIS A 35 9.01 -6.07 -4.71
N GLY A 36 8.85 -5.68 -3.42
CA GLY A 36 9.57 -6.31 -2.32
C GLY A 36 11.09 -6.09 -2.32
N GLY A 37 11.57 -5.05 -3.02
CA GLY A 37 12.98 -4.75 -3.20
C GLY A 37 13.67 -5.64 -4.25
N ASN A 38 12.90 -6.37 -5.07
CA ASN A 38 13.45 -7.36 -5.98
C ASN A 38 14.23 -6.76 -7.16
N ASN A 39 13.74 -5.64 -7.72
CA ASN A 39 14.34 -5.02 -8.89
C ASN A 39 15.47 -4.06 -8.53
N LEU A 40 15.30 -3.32 -7.43
CA LEU A 40 16.27 -2.36 -6.94
C LEU A 40 16.24 -2.37 -5.42
N ASP A 41 17.35 -2.73 -4.80
CA ASP A 41 17.54 -2.60 -3.37
C ASP A 41 17.65 -1.12 -2.96
N SER A 42 17.51 -0.84 -1.69
CA SER A 42 17.58 0.52 -1.13
C SER A 42 16.45 1.47 -1.52
N THR A 43 15.39 0.99 -2.18
CA THR A 43 14.17 1.77 -2.38
C THR A 43 13.40 1.93 -1.05
N PRO A 44 12.71 3.06 -0.84
CA PRO A 44 11.90 3.23 0.36
C PRO A 44 10.80 2.17 0.47
N ALA A 45 10.44 1.81 1.69
CA ALA A 45 9.28 0.96 1.91
C ALA A 45 8.00 1.67 1.40
N PRO A 46 7.15 1.02 0.59
CA PRO A 46 5.98 1.64 -0.02
C PRO A 46 5.05 2.36 0.97
N ILE A 47 4.90 1.83 2.18
CA ILE A 47 4.10 2.45 3.23
C ILE A 47 4.62 3.84 3.65
N ARG A 48 5.92 4.11 3.53
CA ARG A 48 6.52 5.39 3.90
C ARG A 48 6.23 6.49 2.88
N VAL A 49 6.08 6.13 1.63
CA VAL A 49 5.82 7.05 0.53
C VAL A 49 4.34 7.19 0.21
N LEU A 50 3.52 6.25 0.68
CA LEU A 50 2.07 6.24 0.48
C LEU A 50 1.39 7.57 0.84
N PRO A 51 1.64 8.20 2.01
CA PRO A 51 0.94 9.44 2.36
C PRO A 51 1.18 10.57 1.36
N GLY A 52 2.42 10.75 0.89
CA GLY A 52 2.76 11.78 -0.10
C GLY A 52 2.10 11.50 -1.46
N ILE A 53 2.02 10.24 -1.87
CA ILE A 53 1.34 9.85 -3.12
C ILE A 53 -0.17 10.09 -3.01
N VAL A 54 -0.79 9.70 -1.89
CA VAL A 54 -2.23 9.94 -1.66
C VAL A 54 -2.53 11.44 -1.66
N GLU A 55 -1.68 12.27 -1.05
CA GLU A 55 -1.82 13.72 -1.08
C GLU A 55 -1.76 14.28 -2.50
N ALA A 56 -0.83 13.76 -3.31
CA ALA A 56 -0.62 14.23 -4.68
C ALA A 56 -1.75 13.85 -5.64
N VAL A 57 -2.31 12.63 -5.54
CA VAL A 57 -3.22 12.06 -6.57
C VAL A 57 -4.45 11.34 -6.05
N GLY A 58 -4.59 11.15 -4.76
CA GLY A 58 -5.68 10.34 -4.18
C GLY A 58 -7.09 10.92 -4.38
N ARG A 59 -7.21 12.13 -4.92
CA ARG A 59 -8.49 12.74 -5.33
C ARG A 59 -8.86 12.40 -6.77
N ASP A 60 -7.89 12.03 -7.59
CA ASP A 60 -8.05 11.82 -9.02
C ASP A 60 -8.05 10.34 -9.39
N VAL A 61 -7.32 9.51 -8.63
CA VAL A 61 -7.17 8.07 -8.88
C VAL A 61 -7.19 7.29 -7.57
N GLU A 62 -7.61 6.03 -7.62
CA GLU A 62 -7.48 5.13 -6.47
C GLU A 62 -6.01 4.75 -6.24
N VAL A 63 -5.57 4.74 -5.00
CA VAL A 63 -4.20 4.36 -4.63
C VAL A 63 -4.24 3.00 -3.94
N ILE A 64 -3.54 2.03 -4.52
CA ILE A 64 -3.40 0.67 -4.00
C ILE A 64 -1.99 0.50 -3.46
N LEU A 65 -1.84 -0.11 -2.30
CA LEU A 65 -0.53 -0.39 -1.71
C LEU A 65 -0.13 -1.85 -1.86
N ASP A 66 1.12 -2.07 -2.22
CA ASP A 66 1.78 -3.38 -2.24
C ASP A 66 3.09 -3.30 -1.46
N GLY A 67 3.49 -4.44 -0.93
CA GLY A 67 4.78 -4.59 -0.26
C GLY A 67 4.73 -4.43 1.26
N GLY A 68 5.24 -5.46 1.94
CA GLY A 68 5.36 -5.47 3.39
C GLY A 68 4.10 -5.84 4.17
N ILE A 69 2.97 -6.08 3.53
CA ILE A 69 1.71 -6.47 4.17
C ILE A 69 1.79 -7.93 4.63
N ARG A 70 1.74 -8.15 5.95
CA ARG A 70 1.92 -9.47 6.58
C ARG A 70 0.85 -9.81 7.60
N ARG A 71 0.10 -8.82 8.09
CA ARG A 71 -0.92 -8.96 9.15
C ARG A 71 -2.12 -8.07 8.83
N GLY A 72 -3.26 -8.35 9.45
CA GLY A 72 -4.44 -7.50 9.34
C GLY A 72 -4.20 -6.06 9.79
N SER A 73 -3.39 -5.85 10.84
CA SER A 73 -3.00 -4.51 11.28
C SER A 73 -2.18 -3.72 10.25
N ASP A 74 -1.43 -4.39 9.37
CA ASP A 74 -0.72 -3.69 8.28
C ASP A 74 -1.71 -3.19 7.22
N VAL A 75 -2.78 -3.96 6.96
CA VAL A 75 -3.89 -3.54 6.10
C VAL A 75 -4.56 -2.30 6.68
N VAL A 76 -4.92 -2.33 7.95
CA VAL A 76 -5.57 -1.21 8.65
C VAL A 76 -4.71 0.06 8.58
N LYS A 77 -3.40 -0.05 8.82
CA LYS A 77 -2.46 1.08 8.69
C LYS A 77 -2.43 1.65 7.26
N ALA A 78 -2.39 0.78 6.26
CA ALA A 78 -2.36 1.22 4.87
C ALA A 78 -3.65 1.96 4.48
N LEU A 79 -4.81 1.44 4.89
CA LEU A 79 -6.11 2.07 4.65
C LEU A 79 -6.23 3.41 5.38
N ALA A 80 -5.84 3.48 6.66
CA ALA A 80 -5.82 4.72 7.43
C ALA A 80 -4.88 5.78 6.83
N LEU A 81 -3.81 5.37 6.14
CA LEU A 81 -2.90 6.26 5.42
C LEU A 81 -3.38 6.62 4.00
N GLY A 82 -4.58 6.20 3.62
CA GLY A 82 -5.26 6.61 2.40
C GLY A 82 -5.18 5.63 1.23
N ALA A 83 -4.65 4.42 1.42
CA ALA A 83 -4.80 3.39 0.41
C ALA A 83 -6.26 2.95 0.29
N ARG A 84 -6.74 2.73 -0.94
CA ARG A 84 -8.07 2.17 -1.22
C ARG A 84 -8.12 0.66 -0.99
N ALA A 85 -7.01 -0.02 -1.27
CA ALA A 85 -6.84 -1.45 -1.11
C ALA A 85 -5.36 -1.79 -0.94
N VAL A 86 -5.09 -3.04 -0.57
CA VAL A 86 -3.74 -3.58 -0.50
C VAL A 86 -3.61 -4.86 -1.33
N LEU A 87 -2.41 -5.13 -1.82
CA LEU A 87 -2.06 -6.41 -2.42
C LEU A 87 -1.08 -7.16 -1.51
N ILE A 88 -1.23 -8.47 -1.45
CA ILE A 88 -0.35 -9.36 -0.71
C ILE A 88 0.38 -10.29 -1.69
N GLY A 89 1.68 -10.48 -1.48
CA GLY A 89 2.50 -11.42 -2.25
C GLY A 89 2.96 -12.58 -1.39
N ARG A 90 4.13 -12.46 -0.77
CA ARG A 90 4.77 -13.54 -0.01
C ARG A 90 3.90 -14.17 1.08
N ALA A 91 2.98 -13.43 1.68
CA ALA A 91 2.10 -13.94 2.72
C ALA A 91 1.28 -15.14 2.22
N TYR A 92 0.58 -15.01 1.09
CA TYR A 92 -0.20 -16.12 0.57
C TYR A 92 0.67 -17.23 -0.01
N LEU A 93 1.87 -16.91 -0.55
CA LEU A 93 2.81 -17.91 -1.07
C LEU A 93 3.29 -18.87 0.03
N TRP A 94 3.55 -18.35 1.23
CA TRP A 94 3.89 -19.19 2.39
C TRP A 94 2.73 -20.11 2.77
N GLY A 95 1.49 -19.61 2.76
CA GLY A 95 0.30 -20.44 2.96
C GLY A 95 0.18 -21.54 1.92
N MET A 96 0.35 -21.19 0.64
CA MET A 96 0.31 -22.13 -0.46
C MET A 96 1.40 -23.21 -0.34
N ALA A 97 2.62 -22.82 0.00
CA ALA A 97 3.73 -23.75 0.18
C ALA A 97 3.50 -24.71 1.37
N ALA A 98 2.84 -24.24 2.43
CA ALA A 98 2.58 -25.02 3.62
C ALA A 98 1.44 -26.05 3.42
N ASN A 99 0.34 -25.66 2.78
CA ASN A 99 -0.87 -26.51 2.69
C ASN A 99 -1.75 -26.18 1.47
N GLY A 100 -1.17 -25.82 0.34
CA GLY A 100 -1.90 -25.57 -0.91
C GLY A 100 -3.05 -24.57 -0.76
N GLU A 101 -4.20 -24.88 -1.36
CA GLU A 101 -5.40 -24.04 -1.32
C GLU A 101 -5.87 -23.76 0.12
N ALA A 102 -5.91 -24.77 0.97
CA ALA A 102 -6.32 -24.61 2.37
C ALA A 102 -5.36 -23.70 3.14
N GLY A 103 -4.07 -23.71 2.81
CA GLY A 103 -3.08 -22.80 3.37
C GLY A 103 -3.32 -21.36 2.95
N VAL A 104 -3.67 -21.12 1.68
CA VAL A 104 -4.05 -19.78 1.20
C VAL A 104 -5.32 -19.30 1.91
N ALA A 105 -6.36 -20.13 1.98
CA ALA A 105 -7.60 -19.78 2.68
C ALA A 105 -7.34 -19.42 4.16
N ASN A 106 -6.49 -20.18 4.85
CA ASN A 106 -6.10 -19.89 6.22
C ASN A 106 -5.36 -18.55 6.36
N VAL A 107 -4.46 -18.23 5.44
CA VAL A 107 -3.78 -16.92 5.45
C VAL A 107 -4.77 -15.77 5.30
N LEU A 108 -5.73 -15.89 4.38
CA LEU A 108 -6.77 -14.86 4.20
C LEU A 108 -7.64 -14.70 5.44
N GLU A 109 -7.97 -15.79 6.12
CA GLU A 109 -8.72 -15.75 7.37
C GLU A 109 -7.92 -15.10 8.52
N ILE A 110 -6.61 -15.35 8.62
CA ILE A 110 -5.71 -14.66 9.55
C ILE A 110 -5.69 -13.16 9.28
N PHE A 111 -5.66 -12.74 8.01
CA PHE A 111 -5.75 -11.32 7.67
C PHE A 111 -7.09 -10.73 8.10
N ARG A 112 -8.21 -11.40 7.80
CA ARG A 112 -9.55 -10.96 8.16
C ARG A 112 -9.68 -10.79 9.67
N ALA A 113 -9.33 -11.82 10.44
CA ALA A 113 -9.38 -11.77 11.91
C ALA A 113 -8.49 -10.64 12.47
N GLY A 114 -7.28 -10.47 11.93
CA GLY A 114 -6.38 -9.41 12.37
C GLY A 114 -6.84 -8.00 11.98
N ILE A 115 -7.66 -7.84 10.94
CA ILE A 115 -8.34 -6.57 10.62
C ILE A 115 -9.41 -6.30 11.68
N ASP A 116 -10.26 -7.29 11.97
CA ASP A 116 -11.35 -7.18 12.96
C ASP A 116 -10.78 -6.83 14.36
N GLU A 117 -9.69 -7.49 14.77
CA GLU A 117 -9.00 -7.19 16.03
C GLU A 117 -8.44 -5.75 16.06
N ALA A 118 -7.84 -5.30 14.96
CA ALA A 118 -7.31 -3.94 14.89
C ALA A 118 -8.41 -2.89 14.94
N LEU A 119 -9.53 -3.09 14.22
CA LEU A 119 -10.69 -2.20 14.27
C LEU A 119 -11.29 -2.13 15.68
N LEU A 120 -11.42 -3.28 16.33
CA LEU A 120 -11.89 -3.35 17.72
C LEU A 120 -10.99 -2.56 18.66
N GLY A 121 -9.65 -2.72 18.52
CA GLY A 121 -8.68 -2.01 19.33
C GLY A 121 -8.68 -0.49 19.11
N LEU A 122 -9.07 -0.03 17.92
CA LEU A 122 -9.21 1.39 17.57
C LEU A 122 -10.59 1.96 17.91
N GLY A 123 -11.56 1.13 18.29
CA GLY A 123 -12.95 1.54 18.50
C GLY A 123 -13.67 1.92 17.21
N ARG A 124 -13.25 1.35 16.06
CA ARG A 124 -13.85 1.58 14.74
C ARG A 124 -14.79 0.45 14.39
N GLY A 125 -15.99 0.78 13.86
CA GLY A 125 -16.99 -0.21 13.46
C GLY A 125 -16.73 -0.84 12.09
N SER A 126 -15.95 -0.17 11.24
CA SER A 126 -15.65 -0.62 9.89
C SER A 126 -14.37 -0.02 9.34
N ILE A 127 -13.83 -0.62 8.27
CA ILE A 127 -12.68 -0.08 7.54
C ILE A 127 -12.97 1.29 6.90
N GLY A 128 -14.24 1.60 6.62
CA GLY A 128 -14.66 2.88 6.07
C GLY A 128 -14.59 4.05 7.06
N GLU A 129 -14.44 3.76 8.35
CA GLU A 129 -14.31 4.76 9.41
C GLU A 129 -12.84 5.09 9.74
N LEU A 130 -11.90 4.36 9.10
CA LEU A 130 -10.48 4.59 9.32
C LEU A 130 -10.06 5.96 8.78
N GLU A 131 -9.26 6.64 9.57
CA GLU A 131 -8.72 7.95 9.23
C GLU A 131 -7.22 8.06 9.58
N ARG A 132 -6.57 9.06 9.02
CA ARG A 132 -5.14 9.31 9.21
C ARG A 132 -4.73 9.40 10.70
N GLY A 133 -5.63 9.91 11.55
CA GLY A 133 -5.43 10.03 12.99
C GLY A 133 -5.35 8.70 13.75
N ASP A 134 -5.80 7.60 13.15
CA ASP A 134 -5.70 6.25 13.75
C ASP A 134 -4.27 5.69 13.73
N VAL A 135 -3.34 6.36 13.05
CA VAL A 135 -1.94 5.92 12.94
C VAL A 135 -0.98 6.99 13.46
N ILE A 136 -0.22 6.61 14.49
CA ILE A 136 0.88 7.42 15.00
C ILE A 136 2.13 7.08 14.18
N LEU A 137 2.66 8.05 13.46
CA LEU A 137 3.89 7.89 12.68
C LEU A 137 5.09 8.37 13.48
N PRO A 138 6.19 7.60 13.51
CA PRO A 138 7.45 8.06 14.08
C PRO A 138 8.00 9.29 13.33
N ASP A 139 8.78 10.12 14.01
CA ASP A 139 9.50 11.22 13.37
C ASP A 139 10.37 10.70 12.22
N GLY A 140 10.36 11.40 11.09
CA GLY A 140 11.09 11.02 9.89
C GLY A 140 10.54 9.77 9.17
N PHE A 141 9.33 9.32 9.51
CA PHE A 141 8.70 8.19 8.81
C PHE A 141 8.41 8.52 7.35
N ILE A 142 7.88 9.69 7.09
CA ILE A 142 7.69 10.19 5.72
C ILE A 142 9.01 10.84 5.31
N PRO A 143 9.65 10.36 4.22
CA PRO A 143 10.86 11.00 3.73
C PRO A 143 10.56 12.44 3.31
N PRO A 144 11.49 13.38 3.46
CA PRO A 144 11.36 14.70 2.86
C PRO A 144 11.24 14.54 1.34
N LEU A 145 10.30 15.25 0.75
CA LEU A 145 10.10 15.35 -0.70
C LEU A 145 11.18 16.23 -1.32
#